data_5ab512d624d50ffaad6ee2ff51d06201
#
_entry.id   5ab512d624d50ffaad6ee2ff51d06201
#
_cell.length_a   1.000
_cell.length_b   1.000
_cell.length_c   1.000
_cell.angle_alpha   90.00
_cell.angle_beta   90.00
_cell.angle_gamma   90.00
#
_symmetry.space_group_name_H-M   'P 1'
#
loop_
_entity.id
_entity.type
_entity.pdbx_description
1 polymer ?
#
loop_
_entity_poly.entity_id
_entity_poly.type
_entity_poly.pdbx_seq_one_letter_code
_entity_poly.pdbx_strand_id
1 'polypeptide(L)'
;MNLIANRRPITVSRLLAPLKRILTRLGVGPGHEIRLRSNYRLGDIKVRVSFDRAPIEITLGQDDKKLHLYPETRIDERGKTNRTGNFVIFDPAAKLGRISGFLRLTARSWVSLGSGDRIQQALFNYPDAVDEEHLVVIHGTESLVFRNLSDAGSTIGRFASDARGTRESSYRRLRDIFGGPIEPLPADEALALIQKVNEVMQYEAYRPRSDWGTPGGLVMLPGSLTPILVADLHAQVDNLLTVLSQNAFLDALEDGSAALIILGDAVHCEEDGKLREMDSSMLMMDLIFRLKLRFPLQVFYVRGNHDSFTEDIAKDGVPQGLLWAKELIAHRGQAYRKAMEDFYRLLPFVVASTDFLACHAAAPKENVTRDMLVNIHRHRELAIELVNNRQLQPSRPNGYGRGDVKRFRRSLDLQKHTTFIVGHTPMDSDSTMWLNINGIKNHHILYSARVGQVGVITRIGGVMVPLIYPVDAVTALIKQLKDEPVSTSVPAS
;
A
#
# COMPACT_ATOMS: atom_id res chain seq x y z
N MET A 1 43.83 29.89 -17.50
CA MET A 1 44.52 29.04 -16.50
C MET A 1 43.51 27.97 -16.06
N ASN A 2 43.77 26.76 -16.53
CA ASN A 2 42.95 25.59 -16.31
C ASN A 2 43.08 25.05 -14.87
N LEU A 3 41.98 24.78 -14.21
CA LEU A 3 41.93 23.83 -13.08
C LEU A 3 40.72 22.91 -13.28
N ILE A 4 40.89 21.89 -14.13
CA ILE A 4 40.02 20.72 -14.19
C ILE A 4 40.51 19.76 -13.10
N ALA A 5 39.81 19.71 -12.00
CA ALA A 5 40.07 18.74 -10.93
C ALA A 5 39.59 17.34 -11.35
N ASN A 6 40.55 16.45 -11.49
CA ASN A 6 40.45 15.00 -11.70
C ASN A 6 39.50 14.35 -10.64
N ARG A 7 38.28 14.04 -11.02
CA ARG A 7 37.45 13.05 -10.29
C ARG A 7 37.76 11.66 -10.85
N ARG A 8 38.53 10.87 -10.10
CA ARG A 8 38.74 9.45 -10.39
C ARG A 8 37.42 8.72 -10.32
N PRO A 9 37.09 7.81 -11.25
CA PRO A 9 35.88 7.00 -11.18
C PRO A 9 35.93 6.12 -9.94
N ILE A 10 34.83 6.13 -9.16
CA ILE A 10 34.67 5.23 -8.03
C ILE A 10 34.47 3.83 -8.61
N THR A 11 35.47 3.00 -8.50
CA THR A 11 35.45 1.60 -8.97
C THR A 11 34.44 0.81 -8.12
N VAL A 12 33.60 -0.01 -8.77
CA VAL A 12 32.63 -0.93 -8.19
C VAL A 12 33.19 -1.77 -7.02
N SER A 13 34.52 -2.01 -7.01
CA SER A 13 35.22 -2.70 -5.92
C SER A 13 35.20 -1.96 -4.59
N ARG A 14 35.01 -0.63 -4.56
CA ARG A 14 34.93 0.15 -3.29
C ARG A 14 33.57 0.11 -2.63
N LEU A 15 32.51 -0.14 -3.40
CA LEU A 15 31.14 -0.36 -2.88
C LEU A 15 30.94 -1.79 -2.34
N LEU A 16 31.75 -2.77 -2.82
CA LEU A 16 31.69 -4.16 -2.37
C LEU A 16 32.52 -4.43 -1.09
N ALA A 17 33.41 -3.54 -0.70
CA ALA A 17 34.27 -3.73 0.48
C ALA A 17 33.50 -3.73 1.81
N PRO A 18 32.53 -2.85 2.07
CA PRO A 18 31.70 -2.96 3.27
C PRO A 18 30.79 -4.19 3.24
N LEU A 19 30.22 -4.56 2.08
CA LEU A 19 29.43 -5.77 1.91
C LEU A 19 30.27 -7.04 2.18
N LYS A 20 31.51 -7.11 1.68
CA LYS A 20 32.44 -8.19 1.97
C LYS A 20 32.79 -8.28 3.47
N ARG A 21 33.01 -7.14 4.15
CA ARG A 21 33.26 -7.11 5.60
C ARG A 21 32.06 -7.56 6.43
N ILE A 22 30.84 -7.17 6.03
CA ILE A 22 29.58 -7.62 6.67
C ILE A 22 29.36 -9.12 6.39
N LEU A 23 29.55 -9.58 5.16
CA LEU A 23 29.44 -10.97 4.78
C LEU A 23 30.53 -11.84 5.46
N THR A 24 31.74 -11.29 5.69
CA THR A 24 32.80 -11.98 6.42
C THR A 24 32.53 -12.00 7.93
N ARG A 25 31.95 -10.95 8.52
CA ARG A 25 31.46 -10.94 9.90
C ARG A 25 30.28 -11.87 10.10
N LEU A 26 29.37 -11.96 9.14
CA LEU A 26 28.29 -12.94 9.11
C LEU A 26 28.82 -14.36 8.80
N GLY A 27 30.11 -14.50 8.49
CA GLY A 27 30.80 -15.76 8.24
C GLY A 27 30.14 -16.55 7.13
N VAL A 28 30.18 -16.10 5.88
CA VAL A 28 29.69 -16.85 4.71
C VAL A 28 30.65 -18.02 4.41
N GLY A 29 30.73 -18.98 5.36
CA GLY A 29 31.27 -20.31 5.11
C GLY A 29 30.14 -21.27 4.71
N PRO A 30 30.45 -22.44 4.13
CA PRO A 30 29.45 -23.42 3.78
C PRO A 30 28.70 -23.85 5.05
N GLY A 31 27.42 -23.44 5.18
CA GLY A 31 26.56 -23.92 6.28
C GLY A 31 26.23 -25.38 6.06
N HIS A 32 25.89 -26.08 7.16
CA HIS A 32 25.42 -27.46 7.10
C HIS A 32 24.11 -27.56 6.33
N GLU A 33 24.08 -28.30 5.22
CA GLU A 33 22.88 -28.50 4.43
C GLU A 33 21.96 -29.53 5.12
N ILE A 34 20.73 -29.14 5.35
CA ILE A 34 19.71 -30.04 5.92
C ILE A 34 18.57 -30.29 4.93
N ARG A 35 18.05 -31.47 4.96
CA ARG A 35 16.83 -31.86 4.28
C ARG A 35 15.64 -31.64 5.21
N LEU A 36 15.09 -30.42 5.23
CA LEU A 36 14.00 -30.06 6.13
C LEU A 36 12.77 -30.95 5.89
N ARG A 37 12.52 -31.91 6.77
CA ARG A 37 11.36 -32.82 6.72
C ARG A 37 10.33 -32.55 7.81
N SER A 38 10.82 -32.11 8.98
CA SER A 38 10.05 -31.80 10.17
C SER A 38 10.68 -30.57 10.84
N ASN A 39 10.28 -30.27 12.07
CA ASN A 39 10.87 -29.19 12.82
C ASN A 39 12.35 -29.47 13.14
N TYR A 40 13.19 -28.48 12.92
CA TYR A 40 14.62 -28.52 13.15
C TYR A 40 15.02 -27.34 14.07
N ARG A 41 15.57 -27.65 15.26
CA ARG A 41 16.08 -26.64 16.18
C ARG A 41 17.43 -26.14 15.70
N LEU A 42 17.54 -24.83 15.51
CA LEU A 42 18.78 -24.18 15.12
C LEU A 42 19.72 -24.07 16.34
N GLY A 43 20.93 -24.57 16.17
CA GLY A 43 22.03 -24.33 17.11
C GLY A 43 22.94 -23.21 16.61
N ASP A 44 24.19 -23.20 17.10
CA ASP A 44 25.20 -22.19 16.77
C ASP A 44 25.72 -22.28 15.32
N ILE A 45 25.42 -23.39 14.64
CA ILE A 45 25.89 -23.65 13.27
C ILE A 45 24.88 -23.12 12.27
N LYS A 46 25.37 -22.50 11.21
CA LYS A 46 24.53 -22.10 10.07
C LYS A 46 23.93 -23.31 9.40
N VAL A 47 22.63 -23.19 9.12
CA VAL A 47 21.84 -24.22 8.46
C VAL A 47 21.40 -23.76 7.10
N ARG A 48 21.63 -24.56 6.07
CA ARG A 48 21.19 -24.31 4.70
C ARG A 48 19.98 -25.17 4.37
N VAL A 49 18.97 -24.54 3.79
CA VAL A 49 17.74 -25.18 3.34
C VAL A 49 17.50 -24.82 1.88
N SER A 50 17.37 -25.80 1.01
CA SER A 50 17.09 -25.57 -0.41
C SER A 50 15.77 -24.86 -0.61
N PHE A 51 15.67 -23.99 -1.65
CA PHE A 51 14.48 -23.18 -1.96
C PHE A 51 13.21 -24.02 -2.21
N ASP A 52 13.36 -25.26 -2.69
CA ASP A 52 12.24 -26.19 -2.93
C ASP A 52 11.54 -26.62 -1.64
N ARG A 53 12.16 -26.40 -0.48
CA ARG A 53 11.61 -26.74 0.83
C ARG A 53 10.68 -25.67 1.40
N ALA A 54 10.68 -24.48 0.85
CA ALA A 54 9.72 -23.45 1.22
C ALA A 54 8.29 -23.82 0.73
N PRO A 55 7.23 -23.50 1.48
CA PRO A 55 7.20 -22.60 2.63
C PRO A 55 7.77 -23.18 3.93
N ILE A 56 8.34 -22.29 4.76
CA ILE A 56 9.01 -22.64 6.03
C ILE A 56 8.33 -21.88 7.18
N GLU A 57 7.98 -22.57 8.25
CA GLU A 57 7.61 -21.97 9.54
C GLU A 57 8.88 -21.70 10.33
N ILE A 58 9.00 -20.48 10.86
CA ILE A 58 10.08 -20.04 11.73
C ILE A 58 9.47 -19.80 13.11
N THR A 59 9.97 -20.47 14.13
CA THR A 59 9.57 -20.23 15.52
C THR A 59 10.73 -19.58 16.26
N LEU A 60 10.52 -18.43 16.90
CA LEU A 60 11.50 -17.67 17.65
C LEU A 60 11.24 -17.81 19.15
N GLY A 61 12.27 -18.19 19.92
CA GLY A 61 12.21 -18.35 21.37
C GLY A 61 11.38 -19.54 21.83
N GLN A 62 11.07 -19.54 23.12
CA GLN A 62 10.28 -20.60 23.77
C GLN A 62 8.76 -20.33 23.72
N ASP A 63 8.36 -19.07 23.44
CA ASP A 63 6.96 -18.62 23.47
C ASP A 63 6.25 -18.73 22.12
N ASP A 64 6.71 -19.64 21.26
CA ASP A 64 6.06 -19.98 19.99
C ASP A 64 5.73 -18.78 19.08
N LYS A 65 6.60 -17.74 19.07
CA LYS A 65 6.44 -16.68 18.06
C LYS A 65 6.69 -17.26 16.67
N LYS A 66 5.62 -17.46 15.92
CA LYS A 66 5.67 -18.06 14.59
C LYS A 66 5.68 -17.01 13.51
N LEU A 67 6.61 -17.15 12.58
CA LEU A 67 6.67 -16.41 11.33
C LEU A 67 6.65 -17.39 10.17
N HIS A 68 6.03 -16.98 9.09
CA HIS A 68 5.98 -17.79 7.87
C HIS A 68 6.86 -17.19 6.78
N LEU A 69 7.69 -18.02 6.15
CA LEU A 69 8.53 -17.64 5.02
C LEU A 69 8.03 -18.35 3.76
N TYR A 70 7.53 -17.58 2.80
CA TYR A 70 6.98 -18.07 1.54
C TYR A 70 7.83 -17.67 0.34
N PRO A 71 7.92 -18.52 -0.71
CA PRO A 71 8.41 -18.07 -2.00
C PRO A 71 7.43 -17.06 -2.60
N GLU A 72 7.96 -15.91 -3.04
CA GLU A 72 7.19 -14.95 -3.81
C GLU A 72 6.87 -15.53 -5.18
N THR A 73 5.61 -15.39 -5.62
CA THR A 73 5.15 -15.89 -6.91
C THR A 73 4.56 -14.75 -7.74
N ARG A 74 4.65 -14.87 -9.06
CA ARG A 74 3.96 -14.02 -10.03
C ARG A 74 3.20 -14.89 -11.01
N ILE A 75 2.07 -14.38 -11.48
CA ILE A 75 1.34 -14.98 -12.60
C ILE A 75 1.85 -14.33 -13.88
N ASP A 76 2.23 -15.15 -14.87
CA ASP A 76 2.62 -14.67 -16.18
C ASP A 76 1.38 -14.35 -17.05
N GLU A 77 1.63 -13.76 -18.23
CA GLU A 77 0.58 -13.40 -19.20
C GLU A 77 -0.31 -14.57 -19.63
N ARG A 78 0.13 -15.81 -19.39
CA ARG A 78 -0.61 -17.05 -19.69
C ARG A 78 -1.37 -17.61 -18.48
N GLY A 79 -1.42 -16.85 -17.38
CA GLY A 79 -2.08 -17.28 -16.14
C GLY A 79 -1.31 -18.35 -15.34
N LYS A 80 -0.04 -18.59 -15.66
CA LYS A 80 0.78 -19.58 -14.95
C LYS A 80 1.52 -18.92 -13.79
N THR A 81 1.44 -19.51 -12.61
CA THR A 81 2.17 -19.06 -11.42
C THR A 81 3.65 -19.45 -11.50
N ASN A 82 4.53 -18.47 -11.50
CA ASN A 82 5.97 -18.65 -11.53
C ASN A 82 6.60 -18.07 -10.25
N ARG A 83 7.65 -18.71 -9.72
CA ARG A 83 8.42 -18.18 -8.59
C ARG A 83 9.33 -17.06 -9.07
N THR A 84 9.37 -15.94 -8.35
CA THR A 84 10.28 -14.80 -8.68
C THR A 84 11.71 -15.04 -8.22
N GLY A 85 11.93 -16.05 -7.38
CA GLY A 85 13.20 -16.29 -6.70
C GLY A 85 13.33 -15.53 -5.38
N ASN A 86 12.44 -14.60 -5.05
CA ASN A 86 12.42 -13.92 -3.76
C ASN A 86 11.54 -14.67 -2.75
N PHE A 87 11.63 -14.22 -1.49
CA PHE A 87 10.81 -14.74 -0.39
C PHE A 87 10.18 -13.61 0.41
N VAL A 88 9.07 -13.91 1.07
CA VAL A 88 8.39 -13.00 2.00
C VAL A 88 8.28 -13.66 3.36
N ILE A 89 8.52 -12.88 4.42
CA ILE A 89 8.38 -13.31 5.82
C ILE A 89 7.25 -12.50 6.43
N PHE A 90 6.27 -13.14 7.03
CA PHE A 90 5.12 -12.49 7.65
C PHE A 90 4.67 -13.24 8.90
N ASP A 91 3.91 -12.56 9.75
CA ASP A 91 3.29 -13.12 10.94
C ASP A 91 1.87 -13.60 10.62
N PRO A 92 1.60 -14.92 10.63
CA PRO A 92 0.27 -15.44 10.32
C PRO A 92 -0.75 -15.15 11.42
N ALA A 93 -0.28 -14.87 12.65
CA ALA A 93 -1.13 -14.61 13.81
C ALA A 93 -1.23 -13.13 14.17
N ALA A 94 -0.65 -12.23 13.37
CA ALA A 94 -0.66 -10.80 13.66
C ALA A 94 -2.09 -10.25 13.66
N LYS A 95 -2.70 -10.25 14.83
CA LYS A 95 -4.03 -9.70 15.08
C LYS A 95 -3.98 -8.29 15.67
N LEU A 96 -2.79 -7.73 15.87
CA LEU A 96 -2.65 -6.38 16.41
C LEU A 96 -3.24 -5.38 15.44
N GLY A 97 -4.39 -4.83 15.79
CA GLY A 97 -5.18 -4.03 14.86
C GLY A 97 -5.63 -4.80 13.59
N ARG A 98 -5.53 -6.12 13.58
CA ARG A 98 -5.90 -7.01 12.46
C ARG A 98 -5.15 -6.75 11.15
N ILE A 99 -3.99 -6.13 11.21
CA ILE A 99 -3.21 -5.75 10.04
C ILE A 99 -1.80 -6.33 10.19
N SER A 100 -1.37 -7.14 9.23
CA SER A 100 -0.02 -7.65 9.18
C SER A 100 0.70 -7.19 7.91
N GLY A 101 1.97 -6.85 8.08
CA GLY A 101 2.89 -6.62 6.98
C GLY A 101 3.82 -7.81 6.79
N PHE A 102 4.77 -7.65 5.87
CA PHE A 102 5.80 -8.64 5.64
C PHE A 102 7.16 -8.00 5.38
N LEU A 103 8.21 -8.77 5.59
CA LEU A 103 9.56 -8.46 5.13
C LEU A 103 9.85 -9.22 3.84
N ARG A 104 10.45 -8.54 2.87
CA ARG A 104 10.87 -9.15 1.61
C ARG A 104 12.35 -9.50 1.67
N LEU A 105 12.67 -10.74 1.36
CA LEU A 105 14.01 -11.26 1.22
C LEU A 105 14.32 -11.46 -0.26
N THR A 106 15.13 -10.57 -0.83
CA THR A 106 15.50 -10.58 -2.24
C THR A 106 16.80 -11.34 -2.47
N ALA A 107 17.09 -11.66 -3.73
CA ALA A 107 18.31 -12.35 -4.11
C ALA A 107 19.56 -11.66 -3.54
N ARG A 108 20.44 -12.43 -2.90
CA ARG A 108 21.69 -11.97 -2.28
C ARG A 108 21.53 -10.98 -1.13
N SER A 109 20.32 -10.86 -0.56
CA SER A 109 20.06 -10.06 0.64
C SER A 109 19.95 -10.93 1.90
N TRP A 110 19.77 -10.28 3.03
CA TRP A 110 19.53 -10.92 4.30
C TRP A 110 18.54 -10.09 5.13
N VAL A 111 17.90 -10.74 6.08
CA VAL A 111 17.00 -10.12 7.06
C VAL A 111 17.40 -10.58 8.44
N SER A 112 17.56 -9.64 9.39
CA SER A 112 17.67 -9.94 10.81
C SER A 112 16.27 -9.86 11.42
N LEU A 113 15.84 -10.90 12.10
CA LEU A 113 14.58 -11.00 12.82
C LEU A 113 14.85 -10.82 14.32
N GLY A 114 14.10 -9.93 14.96
CA GLY A 114 14.25 -9.64 16.37
C GLY A 114 13.55 -8.35 16.81
N SER A 115 13.44 -8.14 18.12
CA SER A 115 12.69 -7.03 18.71
C SER A 115 13.40 -5.67 18.66
N GLY A 116 14.67 -5.61 18.23
CA GLY A 116 15.47 -4.37 18.17
C GLY A 116 15.04 -3.42 17.04
N ASP A 117 14.40 -3.92 15.97
CA ASP A 117 13.87 -3.09 14.89
C ASP A 117 12.42 -2.68 15.21
N ARG A 118 12.21 -1.38 15.41
CA ARG A 118 10.89 -0.84 15.75
C ARG A 118 9.81 -1.15 14.72
N ILE A 119 10.18 -1.23 13.44
CA ILE A 119 9.23 -1.58 12.37
C ILE A 119 8.85 -3.05 12.49
N GLN A 120 9.83 -3.94 12.67
CA GLN A 120 9.56 -5.36 12.86
C GLN A 120 8.80 -5.63 14.14
N GLN A 121 9.15 -4.94 15.25
CA GLN A 121 8.40 -5.01 16.49
C GLN A 121 6.91 -4.65 16.29
N ALA A 122 6.63 -3.59 15.53
CA ALA A 122 5.27 -3.19 15.22
C ALA A 122 4.56 -4.17 14.29
N LEU A 123 5.27 -4.74 13.30
CA LEU A 123 4.71 -5.67 12.33
C LEU A 123 4.41 -7.04 12.91
N PHE A 124 5.36 -7.57 13.70
CA PHE A 124 5.33 -8.96 14.12
C PHE A 124 4.98 -9.15 15.60
N ASN A 125 4.85 -8.05 16.34
CA ASN A 125 4.49 -8.09 17.76
C ASN A 125 5.31 -9.16 18.52
N TYR A 126 6.63 -8.98 18.54
CA TYR A 126 7.53 -9.89 19.22
C TYR A 126 7.30 -9.87 20.74
N PRO A 127 7.20 -11.04 21.41
CA PRO A 127 7.21 -11.14 22.86
C PRO A 127 8.58 -10.76 23.44
N ASP A 128 8.61 -10.39 24.72
CA ASP A 128 9.84 -9.97 25.43
C ASP A 128 10.97 -11.04 25.42
N ALA A 129 10.61 -12.30 25.22
CA ALA A 129 11.56 -13.42 25.10
C ALA A 129 12.30 -13.45 23.74
N VAL A 130 11.95 -12.59 22.78
CA VAL A 130 12.65 -12.48 21.50
C VAL A 130 13.69 -11.38 21.59
N ASP A 131 14.97 -11.76 21.49
CA ASP A 131 16.11 -10.84 21.56
C ASP A 131 16.07 -9.79 20.45
N GLU A 132 16.80 -8.67 20.63
CA GLU A 132 16.90 -7.60 19.64
C GLU A 132 17.40 -8.10 18.28
N GLU A 133 18.39 -8.98 18.27
CA GLU A 133 18.89 -9.72 17.12
C GLU A 133 18.76 -11.23 17.41
N HIS A 134 17.69 -11.86 16.95
CA HIS A 134 17.36 -13.25 17.32
C HIS A 134 17.77 -14.27 16.26
N LEU A 135 17.41 -14.01 15.00
CA LEU A 135 17.66 -14.92 13.88
C LEU A 135 18.01 -14.13 12.61
N VAL A 136 19.03 -14.57 11.89
CA VAL A 136 19.35 -14.04 10.55
C VAL A 136 18.94 -15.05 9.49
N VAL A 137 18.21 -14.60 8.47
CA VAL A 137 17.86 -15.35 7.27
C VAL A 137 18.56 -14.72 6.07
N ILE A 138 19.36 -15.49 5.37
CA ILE A 138 20.15 -15.04 4.22
C ILE A 138 19.66 -15.73 2.96
N HIS A 139 19.45 -14.99 1.90
CA HIS A 139 19.15 -15.51 0.57
C HIS A 139 20.44 -15.88 -0.15
N GLY A 140 20.75 -17.16 -0.22
CA GLY A 140 21.88 -17.69 -1.01
C GLY A 140 21.54 -17.82 -2.50
N THR A 141 22.35 -18.57 -3.23
CA THR A 141 22.15 -18.79 -4.67
C THR A 141 21.00 -19.78 -4.94
N GLU A 142 20.94 -20.89 -4.21
CA GLU A 142 19.95 -21.96 -4.38
C GLU A 142 19.34 -22.41 -3.04
N SER A 143 19.65 -21.72 -1.97
CA SER A 143 19.24 -22.08 -0.62
C SER A 143 19.07 -20.85 0.26
N LEU A 144 18.18 -20.97 1.24
CA LEU A 144 18.09 -20.08 2.39
C LEU A 144 19.11 -20.52 3.45
N VAL A 145 19.79 -19.57 4.09
CA VAL A 145 20.72 -19.85 5.17
C VAL A 145 20.17 -19.21 6.44
N PHE A 146 19.99 -20.02 7.47
CA PHE A 146 19.52 -19.61 8.79
C PHE A 146 20.68 -19.59 9.77
N ARG A 147 20.78 -18.51 10.55
CA ARG A 147 21.77 -18.37 11.63
C ARG A 147 21.05 -17.90 12.89
N ASN A 148 20.99 -18.77 13.88
CA ASN A 148 20.50 -18.40 15.19
C ASN A 148 21.54 -17.50 15.90
N LEU A 149 21.06 -16.43 16.57
CA LEU A 149 21.88 -15.48 17.32
C LEU A 149 21.46 -15.42 18.79
N SER A 150 20.36 -16.08 19.17
CA SER A 150 19.74 -16.01 20.48
C SER A 150 19.97 -17.31 21.27
N ASP A 151 20.27 -17.17 22.52
CA ASP A 151 20.33 -18.32 23.46
C ASP A 151 18.93 -18.93 23.71
N ALA A 152 17.87 -18.16 23.56
CA ALA A 152 16.49 -18.66 23.60
C ALA A 152 16.18 -19.66 22.48
N GLY A 153 16.98 -19.63 21.40
CA GLY A 153 16.91 -20.55 20.26
C GLY A 153 15.82 -20.23 19.25
N SER A 154 15.93 -20.89 18.12
CA SER A 154 14.94 -20.82 17.03
C SER A 154 14.70 -22.19 16.45
N THR A 155 13.51 -22.43 15.92
CA THR A 155 13.15 -23.66 15.21
C THR A 155 12.67 -23.29 13.80
N ILE A 156 13.07 -24.09 12.82
CA ILE A 156 12.50 -23.99 11.45
C ILE A 156 11.82 -25.31 11.12
N GLY A 157 10.68 -25.22 10.46
CA GLY A 157 9.89 -26.40 10.09
C GLY A 157 9.22 -26.23 8.74
N ARG A 158 8.88 -27.35 8.13
CA ARG A 158 8.00 -27.35 6.97
C ARG A 158 6.56 -27.39 7.45
N PHE A 159 5.72 -26.49 6.98
CA PHE A 159 4.32 -26.52 7.36
C PHE A 159 3.44 -26.88 6.16
N ALA A 160 2.33 -27.56 6.41
CA ALA A 160 1.29 -27.80 5.44
C ALA A 160 0.50 -26.51 5.22
N SER A 161 0.34 -26.09 3.97
CA SER A 161 -0.15 -24.77 3.60
C SER A 161 -1.65 -24.58 3.80
N ASP A 162 -2.11 -24.27 5.00
CA ASP A 162 -3.46 -23.74 5.22
C ASP A 162 -3.59 -22.24 4.83
N ALA A 163 -2.46 -21.56 4.63
CA ALA A 163 -2.47 -20.16 4.18
C ALA A 163 -3.07 -19.95 2.77
N ARG A 164 -3.18 -20.99 1.95
CA ARG A 164 -3.97 -20.93 0.71
C ARG A 164 -5.45 -20.67 0.99
N GLY A 165 -6.02 -21.30 2.00
CA GLY A 165 -7.45 -21.16 2.35
C GLY A 165 -7.81 -19.74 2.77
N THR A 166 -6.95 -19.05 3.53
CA THR A 166 -7.21 -17.68 3.98
C THR A 166 -7.19 -16.67 2.82
N ARG A 167 -6.22 -16.79 1.90
CA ARG A 167 -6.17 -15.94 0.70
C ARG A 167 -7.32 -16.21 -0.26
N GLU A 168 -7.62 -17.48 -0.51
CA GLU A 168 -8.74 -17.88 -1.36
C GLU A 168 -10.07 -17.39 -0.78
N SER A 169 -10.26 -17.44 0.53
CA SER A 169 -11.41 -16.85 1.21
C SER A 169 -11.51 -15.35 0.97
N SER A 170 -10.39 -14.62 1.06
CA SER A 170 -10.37 -13.17 0.76
C SER A 170 -10.73 -12.89 -0.70
N TYR A 171 -10.25 -13.70 -1.63
CA TYR A 171 -10.58 -13.55 -3.06
C TYR A 171 -12.06 -13.83 -3.36
N ARG A 172 -12.67 -14.84 -2.72
CA ARG A 172 -14.12 -15.09 -2.81
C ARG A 172 -14.93 -13.90 -2.31
N ARG A 173 -14.55 -13.36 -1.16
CA ARG A 173 -15.20 -12.18 -0.58
C ARG A 173 -15.06 -10.93 -1.47
N LEU A 174 -13.90 -10.70 -2.07
CA LEU A 174 -13.70 -9.59 -3.03
C LEU A 174 -14.58 -9.78 -4.27
N ARG A 175 -14.68 -11.01 -4.80
CA ARG A 175 -15.61 -11.35 -5.87
C ARG A 175 -17.05 -11.05 -5.49
N ASP A 176 -17.47 -11.45 -4.29
CA ASP A 176 -18.83 -11.22 -3.78
C ASP A 176 -19.12 -9.71 -3.60
N ILE A 177 -18.16 -8.93 -3.09
CA ILE A 177 -18.28 -7.47 -2.95
C ILE A 177 -18.43 -6.81 -4.32
N PHE A 178 -17.68 -7.27 -5.31
CA PHE A 178 -17.78 -6.76 -6.67
C PHE A 178 -19.10 -7.17 -7.35
N GLY A 179 -19.62 -8.33 -7.00
CA GLY A 179 -20.87 -8.90 -7.52
C GLY A 179 -20.64 -9.88 -8.67
N GLY A 180 -19.43 -10.43 -8.80
CA GLY A 180 -19.06 -11.40 -9.84
C GLY A 180 -17.59 -11.33 -10.24
N PRO A 181 -17.24 -11.76 -11.45
CA PRO A 181 -15.89 -11.59 -12.00
C PRO A 181 -15.50 -10.10 -11.95
N ILE A 182 -14.23 -9.84 -11.62
CA ILE A 182 -13.72 -8.46 -11.58
C ILE A 182 -13.36 -8.05 -13.00
N GLU A 183 -14.35 -7.50 -13.70
CA GLU A 183 -14.28 -7.02 -15.09
C GLU A 183 -15.08 -5.71 -15.19
N PRO A 184 -14.79 -4.81 -16.17
CA PRO A 184 -15.55 -3.57 -16.34
C PRO A 184 -17.06 -3.82 -16.46
N LEU A 185 -17.84 -3.08 -15.68
CA LEU A 185 -19.29 -3.26 -15.64
C LEU A 185 -19.96 -2.80 -16.96
N PRO A 186 -21.11 -3.38 -17.34
CA PRO A 186 -21.95 -2.84 -18.40
C PRO A 186 -22.36 -1.38 -18.14
N ALA A 187 -22.59 -0.61 -19.19
CA ALA A 187 -22.82 0.84 -19.13
C ALA A 187 -23.97 1.26 -18.20
N ASP A 188 -25.08 0.53 -18.26
CA ASP A 188 -26.28 0.79 -17.46
C ASP A 188 -26.07 0.46 -15.97
N GLU A 189 -25.37 -0.65 -15.68
CA GLU A 189 -25.02 -1.05 -14.33
C GLU A 189 -24.02 -0.05 -13.72
N ALA A 190 -22.99 0.34 -14.47
CA ALA A 190 -22.01 1.32 -14.06
C ALA A 190 -22.66 2.69 -13.77
N LEU A 191 -23.61 3.12 -14.61
CA LEU A 191 -24.35 4.37 -14.40
C LEU A 191 -25.17 4.31 -13.11
N ALA A 192 -25.91 3.23 -12.89
CA ALA A 192 -26.70 3.07 -11.67
C ALA A 192 -25.78 3.02 -10.41
N LEU A 193 -24.60 2.41 -10.52
CA LEU A 193 -23.63 2.32 -9.45
C LEU A 193 -23.10 3.70 -9.05
N ILE A 194 -22.60 4.50 -10.02
CA ILE A 194 -22.04 5.83 -9.73
C ILE A 194 -23.09 6.81 -9.21
N GLN A 195 -24.34 6.72 -9.68
CA GLN A 195 -25.45 7.55 -9.17
C GLN A 195 -25.69 7.29 -7.69
N LYS A 196 -25.75 6.02 -7.27
CA LYS A 196 -25.88 5.64 -5.85
C LYS A 196 -24.69 6.10 -5.02
N VAL A 197 -23.46 6.01 -5.58
CA VAL A 197 -22.27 6.52 -4.89
C VAL A 197 -22.37 8.03 -4.69
N ASN A 198 -22.79 8.79 -5.71
CA ASN A 198 -22.97 10.23 -5.59
C ASN A 198 -24.02 10.61 -4.52
N GLU A 199 -25.10 9.84 -4.40
CA GLU A 199 -26.09 10.00 -3.33
C GLU A 199 -25.44 9.77 -1.94
N VAL A 200 -24.68 8.68 -1.76
CA VAL A 200 -23.98 8.38 -0.49
C VAL A 200 -22.97 9.49 -0.15
N MET A 201 -22.24 9.99 -1.14
CA MET A 201 -21.24 11.06 -0.98
C MET A 201 -21.86 12.38 -0.49
N GLN A 202 -23.13 12.66 -0.80
CA GLN A 202 -23.84 13.85 -0.28
C GLN A 202 -23.98 13.84 1.25
N TYR A 203 -23.95 12.65 1.88
CA TYR A 203 -24.13 12.46 3.32
C TYR A 203 -22.95 11.72 3.97
N GLU A 204 -21.76 11.87 3.36
CA GLU A 204 -20.56 11.18 3.81
C GLU A 204 -20.24 11.47 5.28
N ALA A 205 -20.03 10.41 6.06
CA ALA A 205 -19.74 10.51 7.49
C ALA A 205 -18.42 11.25 7.76
N TYR A 206 -18.33 11.85 8.95
CA TYR A 206 -17.13 12.55 9.43
C TYR A 206 -16.72 13.76 8.57
N ARG A 207 -17.63 14.24 7.73
CA ARG A 207 -17.40 15.32 6.78
C ARG A 207 -18.31 16.51 7.08
N PRO A 208 -17.78 17.62 7.65
CA PRO A 208 -18.56 18.83 7.90
C PRO A 208 -19.18 19.36 6.61
N ARG A 209 -20.37 19.93 6.71
CA ARG A 209 -21.00 20.59 5.57
C ARG A 209 -20.47 22.00 5.38
N SER A 210 -20.33 22.40 4.14
CA SER A 210 -19.97 23.77 3.77
C SER A 210 -21.14 24.73 4.00
N ASP A 211 -20.88 26.02 3.90
CA ASP A 211 -21.91 27.09 3.96
C ASP A 211 -23.00 26.93 2.89
N TRP A 212 -22.71 26.24 1.78
CA TRP A 212 -23.70 25.95 0.74
C TRP A 212 -24.55 24.72 1.05
N GLY A 213 -24.35 24.10 2.22
CA GLY A 213 -25.01 22.86 2.60
C GLY A 213 -24.53 21.62 1.83
N THR A 214 -23.45 21.74 1.04
CA THR A 214 -22.79 20.61 0.35
C THR A 214 -21.74 19.97 1.26
N PRO A 215 -21.28 18.74 0.99
CA PRO A 215 -20.16 18.14 1.71
C PRO A 215 -18.90 19.01 1.61
N GLY A 216 -18.25 19.30 2.72
CA GLY A 216 -17.03 20.12 2.75
C GLY A 216 -15.79 19.41 2.19
N GLY A 217 -14.67 20.12 2.08
CA GLY A 217 -13.40 19.58 1.57
C GLY A 217 -12.57 18.80 2.59
N LEU A 218 -13.04 18.70 3.85
CA LEU A 218 -12.32 18.08 4.96
C LEU A 218 -13.10 16.91 5.55
N VAL A 219 -12.43 15.75 5.73
CA VAL A 219 -12.91 14.60 6.49
C VAL A 219 -12.12 14.51 7.80
N MET A 220 -12.82 14.38 8.94
CA MET A 220 -12.20 14.23 10.26
C MET A 220 -12.57 12.86 10.85
N LEU A 221 -11.66 11.89 10.68
CA LEU A 221 -11.89 10.52 11.14
C LEU A 221 -11.71 10.39 12.66
N PRO A 222 -12.55 9.58 13.32
CA PRO A 222 -12.33 9.21 14.72
C PRO A 222 -10.98 8.52 14.92
N GLY A 223 -10.28 8.84 16.02
CA GLY A 223 -9.03 8.18 16.38
C GLY A 223 -9.16 6.67 16.65
N SER A 224 -10.39 6.16 16.82
CA SER A 224 -10.65 4.72 16.97
C SER A 224 -10.50 3.94 15.64
N LEU A 225 -10.73 4.58 14.49
CA LEU A 225 -10.59 3.92 13.19
C LEU A 225 -9.11 3.76 12.81
N THR A 226 -8.72 2.55 12.44
CA THR A 226 -7.38 2.28 11.90
C THR A 226 -7.32 2.71 10.43
N PRO A 227 -6.48 3.70 10.07
CA PRO A 227 -6.38 4.13 8.68
C PRO A 227 -5.61 3.10 7.84
N ILE A 228 -6.08 2.87 6.62
CA ILE A 228 -5.40 2.12 5.55
C ILE A 228 -5.24 3.10 4.40
N LEU A 229 -4.04 3.69 4.25
CA LEU A 229 -3.80 4.73 3.24
C LEU A 229 -3.07 4.13 2.03
N VAL A 230 -3.63 4.37 0.86
CA VAL A 230 -3.02 4.15 -0.45
C VAL A 230 -3.09 5.45 -1.26
N ALA A 231 -2.17 5.65 -2.19
CA ALA A 231 -2.12 6.85 -3.02
C ALA A 231 -1.68 6.51 -4.44
N ASP A 232 -2.14 7.32 -5.42
CA ASP A 232 -1.66 7.21 -6.80
C ASP A 232 -1.71 5.76 -7.30
N LEU A 233 -2.90 5.18 -7.39
CA LEU A 233 -3.09 3.80 -7.86
C LEU A 233 -2.93 3.68 -9.37
N HIS A 234 -3.18 4.76 -10.14
CA HIS A 234 -2.99 4.83 -11.59
C HIS A 234 -3.46 3.57 -12.33
N ALA A 235 -4.71 3.19 -12.11
CA ALA A 235 -5.38 2.04 -12.71
C ALA A 235 -4.74 0.65 -12.40
N GLN A 236 -3.83 0.56 -11.43
CA GLN A 236 -3.25 -0.72 -10.99
C GLN A 236 -4.24 -1.47 -10.07
N VAL A 237 -5.25 -2.09 -10.68
CA VAL A 237 -6.36 -2.75 -9.97
C VAL A 237 -5.86 -3.84 -9.02
N ASP A 238 -4.91 -4.67 -9.47
CA ASP A 238 -4.34 -5.74 -8.66
C ASP A 238 -3.59 -5.22 -7.42
N ASN A 239 -3.10 -3.96 -7.45
CA ASN A 239 -2.48 -3.35 -6.29
C ASN A 239 -3.51 -3.11 -5.17
N LEU A 240 -4.67 -2.54 -5.50
CA LEU A 240 -5.75 -2.33 -4.53
C LEU A 240 -6.31 -3.67 -4.02
N LEU A 241 -6.54 -4.62 -4.90
CA LEU A 241 -7.02 -5.96 -4.54
C LEU A 241 -6.00 -6.70 -3.66
N THR A 242 -4.70 -6.56 -3.96
CA THR A 242 -3.64 -7.13 -3.12
C THR A 242 -3.71 -6.56 -1.71
N VAL A 243 -3.83 -5.24 -1.54
CA VAL A 243 -3.99 -4.62 -0.23
C VAL A 243 -5.19 -5.22 0.50
N LEU A 244 -6.35 -5.23 -0.12
CA LEU A 244 -7.59 -5.74 0.49
C LEU A 244 -7.53 -7.24 0.83
N SER A 245 -6.75 -8.03 0.10
CA SER A 245 -6.59 -9.47 0.34
C SER A 245 -5.55 -9.81 1.42
N GLN A 246 -4.80 -8.83 1.92
CA GLN A 246 -3.86 -9.08 3.00
C GLN A 246 -4.60 -9.27 4.32
N ASN A 247 -4.17 -10.20 5.07
CA ASN A 247 -4.67 -10.90 6.25
C ASN A 247 -5.95 -10.37 6.90
N ALA A 248 -6.07 -9.11 7.18
CA ALA A 248 -7.20 -8.60 7.96
C ALA A 248 -7.71 -7.21 7.53
N PHE A 249 -7.25 -6.65 6.41
CA PHE A 249 -7.75 -5.35 5.96
C PHE A 249 -9.25 -5.44 5.64
N LEU A 250 -9.64 -6.48 4.93
CA LEU A 250 -11.05 -6.69 4.58
C LEU A 250 -11.90 -6.96 5.82
N ASP A 251 -11.40 -7.78 6.77
CA ASP A 251 -12.08 -8.03 8.04
C ASP A 251 -12.26 -6.73 8.84
N ALA A 252 -11.22 -5.89 8.88
CA ALA A 252 -11.24 -4.63 9.60
C ALA A 252 -12.19 -3.58 8.96
N LEU A 253 -12.39 -3.64 7.64
CA LEU A 253 -13.43 -2.86 6.97
C LEU A 253 -14.83 -3.39 7.27
N GLU A 254 -15.01 -4.71 7.26
CA GLU A 254 -16.32 -5.34 7.53
C GLU A 254 -16.80 -5.14 8.97
N ASP A 255 -15.90 -5.19 9.95
CA ASP A 255 -16.28 -4.96 11.35
C ASP A 255 -16.26 -3.47 11.74
N GLY A 256 -15.94 -2.57 10.81
CA GLY A 256 -15.93 -1.14 11.01
C GLY A 256 -14.78 -0.61 11.87
N SER A 257 -13.71 -1.39 12.12
CA SER A 257 -12.55 -0.97 12.91
C SER A 257 -11.48 -0.23 12.10
N ALA A 258 -11.56 -0.27 10.76
CA ALA A 258 -10.64 0.42 9.87
C ALA A 258 -11.34 1.30 8.84
N ALA A 259 -10.58 2.22 8.24
CA ALA A 259 -10.99 3.03 7.10
C ALA A 259 -9.96 2.96 5.98
N LEU A 260 -10.38 2.62 4.76
CA LEU A 260 -9.59 2.73 3.55
C LEU A 260 -9.63 4.17 3.04
N ILE A 261 -8.47 4.75 2.85
CA ILE A 261 -8.30 6.12 2.38
C ILE A 261 -7.44 6.10 1.12
N ILE A 262 -8.05 6.49 0.00
CA ILE A 262 -7.40 6.59 -1.30
C ILE A 262 -7.06 8.07 -1.53
N LEU A 263 -5.79 8.40 -1.62
CA LEU A 263 -5.30 9.79 -1.74
C LEU A 263 -5.27 10.28 -3.19
N GLY A 264 -6.31 10.00 -3.96
CA GLY A 264 -6.47 10.48 -5.34
C GLY A 264 -5.73 9.64 -6.37
N ASP A 265 -5.86 10.06 -7.62
CA ASP A 265 -5.16 9.52 -8.79
C ASP A 265 -5.29 7.98 -8.92
N ALA A 266 -6.53 7.51 -8.83
CA ALA A 266 -6.81 6.09 -9.04
C ALA A 266 -6.88 5.70 -10.53
N VAL A 267 -7.12 6.66 -11.42
CA VAL A 267 -7.27 6.48 -12.87
C VAL A 267 -5.97 6.82 -13.63
N HIS A 268 -5.96 6.57 -14.93
CA HIS A 268 -4.87 6.86 -15.87
C HIS A 268 -3.62 5.97 -15.62
N CYS A 269 -3.57 4.84 -16.33
CA CYS A 269 -2.39 3.98 -16.29
C CYS A 269 -1.14 4.76 -16.71
N GLU A 270 -0.08 4.67 -15.91
CA GLU A 270 1.21 5.32 -16.17
C GLU A 270 2.30 4.35 -16.63
N GLU A 271 1.93 3.11 -16.94
CA GLU A 271 2.84 2.08 -17.45
C GLU A 271 3.19 2.36 -18.92
N ASP A 272 4.45 2.21 -19.25
CA ASP A 272 4.94 2.40 -20.63
C ASP A 272 4.15 1.53 -21.63
N GLY A 273 3.72 2.16 -22.70
CA GLY A 273 2.91 1.51 -23.74
C GLY A 273 1.41 1.41 -23.41
N LYS A 274 0.97 1.73 -22.19
CA LYS A 274 -0.44 1.68 -21.75
C LYS A 274 -1.06 3.04 -21.45
N LEU A 275 -0.38 4.15 -21.72
CA LEU A 275 -0.87 5.50 -21.40
C LEU A 275 -2.23 5.86 -22.04
N ARG A 276 -2.64 5.15 -23.08
CA ARG A 276 -3.92 5.34 -23.80
C ARG A 276 -4.99 4.32 -23.39
N GLU A 277 -4.63 3.36 -22.57
CA GLU A 277 -5.54 2.31 -22.10
C GLU A 277 -6.41 2.88 -20.95
N MET A 278 -7.74 2.77 -21.06
CA MET A 278 -8.68 3.31 -20.08
C MET A 278 -9.62 2.24 -19.47
N ASP A 279 -9.57 1.00 -19.94
CA ASP A 279 -10.42 -0.07 -19.40
C ASP A 279 -10.04 -0.40 -17.94
N SER A 280 -8.75 -0.41 -17.61
CA SER A 280 -8.27 -0.59 -16.24
C SER A 280 -8.67 0.58 -15.33
N SER A 281 -8.76 1.82 -15.88
CA SER A 281 -9.28 2.98 -15.15
C SER A 281 -10.77 2.84 -14.88
N MET A 282 -11.56 2.35 -15.85
CA MET A 282 -12.99 2.06 -15.68
C MET A 282 -13.20 0.97 -14.61
N LEU A 283 -12.44 -0.11 -14.70
CA LEU A 283 -12.49 -1.20 -13.71
C LEU A 283 -12.08 -0.73 -12.30
N MET A 284 -11.04 0.09 -12.20
CA MET A 284 -10.61 0.66 -10.91
C MET A 284 -11.74 1.48 -10.27
N MET A 285 -12.42 2.33 -11.05
CA MET A 285 -13.53 3.13 -10.52
C MET A 285 -14.73 2.26 -10.14
N ASP A 286 -15.07 1.24 -10.94
CA ASP A 286 -16.12 0.29 -10.59
C ASP A 286 -15.84 -0.40 -9.25
N LEU A 287 -14.61 -0.85 -9.05
CA LEU A 287 -14.17 -1.47 -7.77
C LEU A 287 -14.28 -0.49 -6.60
N ILE A 288 -13.78 0.74 -6.77
CA ILE A 288 -13.86 1.77 -5.71
C ILE A 288 -15.32 2.09 -5.38
N PHE A 289 -16.19 2.18 -6.37
CA PHE A 289 -17.61 2.44 -6.17
C PHE A 289 -18.34 1.28 -5.46
N ARG A 290 -18.03 0.03 -5.81
CA ARG A 290 -18.54 -1.16 -5.09
C ARG A 290 -18.07 -1.15 -3.63
N LEU A 291 -16.80 -0.85 -3.39
CA LEU A 291 -16.25 -0.71 -2.04
C LEU A 291 -16.92 0.42 -1.25
N LYS A 292 -17.15 1.58 -1.89
CA LYS A 292 -17.82 2.72 -1.24
C LYS A 292 -19.26 2.39 -0.84
N LEU A 293 -20.02 1.70 -1.68
CA LEU A 293 -21.39 1.28 -1.33
C LEU A 293 -21.41 0.16 -0.29
N ARG A 294 -20.44 -0.76 -0.34
CA ARG A 294 -20.34 -1.84 0.66
C ARG A 294 -19.92 -1.33 2.04
N PHE A 295 -19.04 -0.33 2.06
CA PHE A 295 -18.43 0.24 3.26
C PHE A 295 -18.55 1.78 3.28
N PRO A 296 -19.77 2.33 3.35
CA PRO A 296 -19.99 3.77 3.18
C PRO A 296 -19.33 4.64 4.26
N LEU A 297 -19.12 4.08 5.45
CA LEU A 297 -18.49 4.77 6.59
C LEU A 297 -16.97 4.52 6.69
N GLN A 298 -16.43 3.62 5.88
CA GLN A 298 -15.05 3.17 5.96
C GLN A 298 -14.21 3.46 4.70
N VAL A 299 -14.82 3.78 3.55
CA VAL A 299 -14.07 4.07 2.31
C VAL A 299 -14.15 5.55 1.98
N PHE A 300 -12.99 6.19 1.91
CA PHE A 300 -12.84 7.62 1.59
C PHE A 300 -11.89 7.79 0.41
N TYR A 301 -12.31 8.60 -0.56
CA TYR A 301 -11.51 8.94 -1.72
C TYR A 301 -11.23 10.44 -1.68
N VAL A 302 -9.96 10.83 -1.62
CA VAL A 302 -9.49 12.22 -1.64
C VAL A 302 -9.23 12.63 -3.09
N ARG A 303 -9.51 13.86 -3.45
CA ARG A 303 -9.28 14.35 -4.80
C ARG A 303 -7.80 14.46 -5.13
N GLY A 304 -7.39 13.88 -6.26
CA GLY A 304 -6.10 14.07 -6.89
C GLY A 304 -6.17 15.00 -8.11
N ASN A 305 -5.03 15.25 -8.74
CA ASN A 305 -5.00 16.10 -9.94
C ASN A 305 -5.51 15.35 -11.18
N HIS A 306 -5.34 14.02 -11.25
CA HIS A 306 -5.90 13.19 -12.32
C HIS A 306 -7.41 12.99 -12.24
N ASP A 307 -8.07 13.36 -11.14
CA ASP A 307 -9.52 13.26 -10.98
C ASP A 307 -10.24 14.42 -11.68
N SER A 308 -9.95 14.61 -12.95
CA SER A 308 -10.54 15.63 -13.79
C SER A 308 -10.49 15.24 -15.27
N PHE A 309 -11.16 16.05 -16.12
CA PHE A 309 -11.22 15.86 -17.59
C PHE A 309 -10.46 16.95 -18.35
N THR A 310 -9.51 17.60 -17.71
CA THR A 310 -8.82 18.76 -18.29
C THR A 310 -7.62 18.34 -19.15
N GLU A 311 -7.23 19.20 -20.08
CA GLU A 311 -6.15 18.94 -21.04
C GLU A 311 -4.77 18.91 -20.39
N ASP A 312 -4.60 19.60 -19.29
CA ASP A 312 -3.35 19.64 -18.50
C ASP A 312 -3.00 18.32 -17.83
N ILE A 313 -3.96 17.38 -17.76
CA ILE A 313 -3.70 16.01 -17.36
C ILE A 313 -3.10 15.25 -18.55
N ALA A 314 -1.77 15.32 -18.67
CA ALA A 314 -1.06 14.69 -19.78
C ALA A 314 0.23 14.03 -19.30
N LYS A 315 0.59 12.91 -19.92
CA LYS A 315 1.86 12.20 -19.72
C LYS A 315 2.45 11.80 -21.06
N ASP A 316 3.72 12.12 -21.28
CA ASP A 316 4.47 11.80 -22.50
C ASP A 316 3.72 12.15 -23.80
N GLY A 317 3.07 13.33 -23.83
CA GLY A 317 2.29 13.82 -24.95
C GLY A 317 0.90 13.17 -25.13
N VAL A 318 0.47 12.30 -24.22
CA VAL A 318 -0.88 11.73 -24.22
C VAL A 318 -1.77 12.56 -23.29
N PRO A 319 -2.80 13.25 -23.81
CA PRO A 319 -3.74 14.05 -23.00
C PRO A 319 -4.75 13.13 -22.30
N GLN A 320 -4.31 12.50 -21.21
CA GLN A 320 -5.07 11.45 -20.52
C GLN A 320 -6.42 11.93 -19.99
N GLY A 321 -6.52 13.18 -19.51
CA GLY A 321 -7.79 13.73 -19.03
C GLY A 321 -8.84 13.85 -20.12
N LEU A 322 -8.47 14.34 -21.32
CA LEU A 322 -9.39 14.40 -22.47
C LEU A 322 -9.73 13.01 -23.01
N LEU A 323 -8.72 12.12 -23.05
CA LEU A 323 -8.92 10.74 -23.48
C LEU A 323 -9.90 10.03 -22.55
N TRP A 324 -9.75 10.20 -21.25
CA TRP A 324 -10.65 9.65 -20.24
C TRP A 324 -12.10 10.08 -20.45
N ALA A 325 -12.33 11.38 -20.66
CA ALA A 325 -13.68 11.89 -20.99
C ALA A 325 -14.27 11.24 -22.25
N LYS A 326 -13.45 11.10 -23.30
CA LYS A 326 -13.83 10.48 -24.57
C LYS A 326 -14.20 9.01 -24.42
N GLU A 327 -13.34 8.23 -23.74
CA GLU A 327 -13.55 6.79 -23.57
C GLU A 327 -14.75 6.49 -22.65
N LEU A 328 -14.98 7.31 -21.61
CA LEU A 328 -16.19 7.20 -20.81
C LEU A 328 -17.46 7.43 -21.64
N ILE A 329 -17.46 8.41 -22.53
CA ILE A 329 -18.62 8.66 -23.42
C ILE A 329 -18.81 7.48 -24.37
N ALA A 330 -17.72 6.98 -24.95
CA ALA A 330 -17.78 5.88 -25.93
C ALA A 330 -18.28 4.57 -25.33
N HIS A 331 -17.82 4.22 -24.12
CA HIS A 331 -18.10 2.93 -23.50
C HIS A 331 -19.28 2.95 -22.53
N ARG A 332 -19.61 4.10 -21.94
CA ARG A 332 -20.62 4.22 -20.86
C ARG A 332 -21.64 5.33 -21.06
N GLY A 333 -21.48 6.13 -22.09
CA GLY A 333 -22.40 7.20 -22.46
C GLY A 333 -22.20 8.51 -21.72
N GLN A 334 -22.81 9.58 -22.24
CA GLN A 334 -22.70 10.94 -21.73
C GLN A 334 -23.23 11.10 -20.29
N ALA A 335 -24.27 10.34 -19.92
CA ALA A 335 -24.83 10.37 -18.57
C ALA A 335 -23.82 9.90 -17.51
N TYR A 336 -23.08 8.82 -17.82
CA TYR A 336 -22.02 8.33 -16.94
C TYR A 336 -20.88 9.34 -16.79
N ARG A 337 -20.40 9.90 -17.92
CA ARG A 337 -19.36 10.95 -17.90
C ARG A 337 -19.77 12.14 -17.02
N LYS A 338 -21.06 12.54 -17.11
CA LYS A 338 -21.60 13.63 -16.27
C LYS A 338 -21.66 13.22 -14.79
N ALA A 339 -22.10 12.00 -14.49
CA ALA A 339 -22.12 11.48 -13.12
C ALA A 339 -20.70 11.37 -12.51
N MET A 340 -19.68 11.06 -13.34
CA MET A 340 -18.26 11.04 -12.92
C MET A 340 -17.75 12.46 -12.62
N GLU A 341 -18.15 13.46 -13.40
CA GLU A 341 -17.83 14.86 -13.12
C GLU A 341 -18.44 15.31 -11.78
N ASP A 342 -19.69 14.91 -11.51
CA ASP A 342 -20.36 15.18 -10.24
C ASP A 342 -19.69 14.45 -9.08
N PHE A 343 -19.24 13.21 -9.28
CA PHE A 343 -18.41 12.47 -8.29
C PHE A 343 -17.13 13.24 -7.97
N TYR A 344 -16.37 13.68 -8.98
CA TYR A 344 -15.16 14.47 -8.76
C TYR A 344 -15.40 15.77 -8.00
N ARG A 345 -16.55 16.44 -8.22
CA ARG A 345 -16.93 17.65 -7.46
C ARG A 345 -17.24 17.35 -5.99
N LEU A 346 -17.69 16.14 -5.70
CA LEU A 346 -18.02 15.70 -4.34
C LEU A 346 -16.80 15.27 -3.53
N LEU A 347 -15.63 15.09 -4.13
CA LEU A 347 -14.45 14.57 -3.43
C LEU A 347 -13.93 15.55 -2.37
N PRO A 348 -13.56 15.06 -1.16
CA PRO A 348 -12.79 15.85 -0.20
C PRO A 348 -11.35 16.05 -0.66
N PHE A 349 -10.67 17.03 -0.10
CA PHE A 349 -9.27 17.34 -0.40
C PHE A 349 -8.32 16.90 0.71
N VAL A 350 -8.83 16.80 1.92
CA VAL A 350 -8.04 16.48 3.12
C VAL A 350 -8.77 15.47 3.98
N VAL A 351 -8.03 14.49 4.47
CA VAL A 351 -8.48 13.57 5.53
C VAL A 351 -7.51 13.69 6.71
N ALA A 352 -8.05 13.82 7.91
CA ALA A 352 -7.26 13.92 9.12
C ALA A 352 -7.85 13.11 10.27
N SER A 353 -7.01 12.74 11.20
CA SER A 353 -7.34 12.14 12.50
C SER A 353 -6.30 12.64 13.53
N THR A 354 -6.39 12.20 14.76
CA THR A 354 -5.39 12.53 15.79
C THR A 354 -3.95 12.13 15.41
N ASP A 355 -3.81 11.03 14.66
CA ASP A 355 -2.53 10.38 14.38
C ASP A 355 -1.95 10.72 13.01
N PHE A 356 -2.79 11.17 12.08
CA PHE A 356 -2.36 11.51 10.73
C PHE A 356 -3.12 12.70 10.13
N LEU A 357 -2.49 13.30 9.15
CA LEU A 357 -3.01 14.27 8.21
C LEU A 357 -2.65 13.80 6.81
N ALA A 358 -3.59 13.77 5.88
CA ALA A 358 -3.34 13.33 4.52
C ALA A 358 -4.10 14.18 3.49
N CYS A 359 -3.45 14.47 2.38
CA CYS A 359 -4.02 15.05 1.16
C CYS A 359 -3.26 14.48 -0.04
N HIS A 360 -3.73 14.75 -1.26
CA HIS A 360 -3.08 14.18 -2.43
C HIS A 360 -1.64 14.70 -2.61
N ALA A 361 -1.41 16.02 -2.65
CA ALA A 361 -0.12 16.54 -3.08
C ALA A 361 0.72 17.23 -2.00
N ALA A 362 0.19 18.22 -1.27
CA ALA A 362 1.05 19.12 -0.52
C ALA A 362 0.42 19.78 0.70
N ALA A 363 1.29 20.23 1.58
CA ALA A 363 0.93 21.25 2.55
C ALA A 363 0.74 22.61 1.83
N PRO A 364 -0.34 23.34 2.09
CA PRO A 364 -0.52 24.68 1.56
C PRO A 364 0.57 25.64 2.01
N LYS A 365 0.95 26.56 1.12
CA LYS A 365 2.00 27.56 1.40
C LYS A 365 1.51 28.70 2.28
N GLU A 366 0.26 29.06 2.17
CA GLU A 366 -0.36 30.10 2.98
C GLU A 366 -0.99 29.57 4.25
N ASN A 367 -1.44 30.50 5.11
CA ASN A 367 -2.18 30.13 6.29
C ASN A 367 -3.57 29.63 5.89
N VAL A 368 -3.86 28.41 6.27
CA VAL A 368 -5.14 27.75 6.03
C VAL A 368 -5.85 27.57 7.36
N THR A 369 -7.15 27.73 7.36
CA THR A 369 -8.00 27.42 8.51
C THR A 369 -8.83 26.19 8.24
N ARG A 370 -9.35 25.57 9.29
CA ARG A 370 -10.30 24.47 9.17
C ARG A 370 -11.54 24.88 8.37
N ASP A 371 -12.03 26.10 8.56
CA ASP A 371 -13.15 26.66 7.83
C ASP A 371 -12.87 26.75 6.32
N MET A 372 -11.69 27.22 5.92
CA MET A 372 -11.30 27.26 4.50
C MET A 372 -11.28 25.87 3.86
N LEU A 373 -10.87 24.84 4.59
CA LEU A 373 -10.91 23.46 4.10
C LEU A 373 -12.34 22.93 3.99
N VAL A 374 -13.20 23.27 4.94
CA VAL A 374 -14.63 22.91 4.87
C VAL A 374 -15.29 23.64 3.69
N ASN A 375 -15.02 24.94 3.52
CA ASN A 375 -15.56 25.79 2.46
C ASN A 375 -14.65 25.84 1.21
N ILE A 376 -13.99 24.74 0.87
CA ILE A 376 -12.94 24.68 -0.17
C ILE A 376 -13.40 25.22 -1.54
N HIS A 377 -14.69 25.14 -1.85
CA HIS A 377 -15.29 25.68 -3.06
C HIS A 377 -15.12 27.20 -3.24
N ARG A 378 -14.86 27.95 -2.15
CA ARG A 378 -14.54 29.38 -2.16
C ARG A 378 -13.03 29.64 -2.29
N HIS A 379 -12.18 28.63 -2.18
CA HIS A 379 -10.74 28.72 -2.10
C HIS A 379 -10.06 27.95 -3.21
N ARG A 380 -10.26 28.40 -4.46
CA ARG A 380 -9.79 27.70 -5.66
C ARG A 380 -8.27 27.47 -5.65
N GLU A 381 -7.49 28.46 -5.22
CA GLU A 381 -6.03 28.36 -5.18
C GLU A 381 -5.58 27.31 -4.16
N LEU A 382 -6.20 27.29 -2.99
CA LEU A 382 -5.97 26.25 -1.99
C LEU A 382 -6.30 24.85 -2.53
N ALA A 383 -7.41 24.69 -3.25
CA ALA A 383 -7.78 23.42 -3.87
C ALA A 383 -6.71 22.98 -4.89
N ILE A 384 -6.19 23.90 -5.70
CA ILE A 384 -5.11 23.63 -6.67
C ILE A 384 -3.82 23.22 -5.94
N GLU A 385 -3.43 23.92 -4.89
CA GLU A 385 -2.23 23.57 -4.10
C GLU A 385 -2.34 22.17 -3.51
N LEU A 386 -3.47 21.80 -2.94
CA LEU A 386 -3.70 20.49 -2.31
C LEU A 386 -3.59 19.31 -3.29
N VAL A 387 -3.74 19.52 -4.59
CA VAL A 387 -3.69 18.47 -5.61
C VAL A 387 -2.50 18.55 -6.57
N ASN A 388 -1.78 19.70 -6.64
CA ASN A 388 -0.71 19.89 -7.63
C ASN A 388 0.64 20.30 -7.04
N ASN A 389 0.68 20.89 -5.85
CA ASN A 389 1.93 21.44 -5.35
C ASN A 389 2.94 20.31 -5.05
N ARG A 390 4.20 20.63 -5.27
CA ARG A 390 5.29 19.66 -5.09
C ARG A 390 6.28 20.20 -4.06
N GLN A 391 7.10 19.32 -3.57
CA GLN A 391 8.10 19.65 -2.59
C GLN A 391 9.14 20.63 -3.12
N LEU A 392 9.62 21.53 -2.23
CA LEU A 392 10.72 22.45 -2.48
C LEU A 392 11.99 21.66 -2.86
N GLN A 393 12.52 21.98 -4.03
CA GLN A 393 13.78 21.46 -4.56
C GLN A 393 14.54 22.60 -5.27
N PRO A 394 15.86 22.48 -5.51
CA PRO A 394 16.59 23.50 -6.27
C PRO A 394 15.97 23.81 -7.64
N SER A 395 15.41 22.80 -8.30
CA SER A 395 14.68 22.92 -9.56
C SER A 395 13.23 23.41 -9.42
N ARG A 396 12.70 23.50 -8.18
CA ARG A 396 11.32 23.90 -7.86
C ARG A 396 11.31 24.81 -6.64
N PRO A 397 11.75 26.07 -6.77
CA PRO A 397 11.87 26.99 -5.64
C PRO A 397 10.52 27.38 -5.01
N ASN A 398 9.42 27.19 -5.74
CA ASN A 398 8.06 27.50 -5.28
C ASN A 398 7.36 26.32 -4.56
N GLY A 399 8.04 25.20 -4.34
CA GLY A 399 7.49 24.05 -3.63
C GLY A 399 7.26 24.30 -2.13
N TYR A 400 6.55 23.39 -1.46
CA TYR A 400 6.34 23.43 -0.02
C TYR A 400 7.53 22.86 0.77
N GLY A 401 7.69 23.31 2.00
CA GLY A 401 8.77 22.89 2.88
C GLY A 401 8.33 22.62 4.33
N ARG A 402 9.32 22.46 5.21
CA ARG A 402 9.08 22.14 6.64
C ARG A 402 8.15 23.16 7.34
N GLY A 403 8.26 24.44 7.02
CA GLY A 403 7.42 25.49 7.60
C GLY A 403 5.96 25.29 7.25
N ASP A 404 5.67 24.95 6.01
CA ASP A 404 4.33 24.74 5.48
C ASP A 404 3.67 23.52 6.10
N VAL A 405 4.39 22.39 6.18
CA VAL A 405 3.93 21.17 6.87
C VAL A 405 3.60 21.44 8.33
N LYS A 406 4.44 22.23 9.03
CA LYS A 406 4.20 22.61 10.41
C LYS A 406 2.96 23.50 10.56
N ARG A 407 2.76 24.48 9.67
CA ARG A 407 1.56 25.33 9.66
C ARG A 407 0.30 24.51 9.41
N PHE A 408 0.34 23.64 8.40
CA PHE A 408 -0.81 22.82 8.02
C PHE A 408 -1.26 21.88 9.14
N ARG A 409 -0.33 21.25 9.87
CA ARG A 409 -0.69 20.47 11.07
C ARG A 409 -1.39 21.34 12.12
N ARG A 410 -0.90 22.55 12.35
CA ARG A 410 -1.48 23.48 13.34
C ARG A 410 -2.86 24.00 12.96
N SER A 411 -3.14 24.18 11.68
CA SER A 411 -4.44 24.68 11.21
C SER A 411 -5.58 23.73 11.51
N LEU A 412 -5.28 22.47 11.84
CA LEU A 412 -6.21 21.42 12.24
C LEU A 412 -6.03 20.99 13.71
N ASP A 413 -5.33 21.79 14.51
CA ASP A 413 -5.04 21.52 15.92
C ASP A 413 -4.28 20.21 16.16
N LEU A 414 -3.54 19.75 15.15
CA LEU A 414 -2.79 18.50 15.22
C LEU A 414 -1.42 18.69 15.85
N GLN A 415 -0.93 17.67 16.51
CA GLN A 415 0.37 17.68 17.15
C GLN A 415 1.51 17.76 16.11
N LYS A 416 2.66 18.34 16.52
CA LYS A 416 3.84 18.45 15.64
C LYS A 416 4.39 17.11 15.14
N HIS A 417 4.09 16.03 15.86
CA HIS A 417 4.50 14.66 15.52
C HIS A 417 3.44 13.86 14.76
N THR A 418 2.22 14.41 14.56
CA THR A 418 1.20 13.79 13.71
C THR A 418 1.77 13.49 12.32
N THR A 419 1.57 12.30 11.82
CA THR A 419 2.13 11.89 10.53
C THR A 419 1.43 12.62 9.38
N PHE A 420 2.18 13.24 8.48
CA PHE A 420 1.65 13.87 7.27
C PHE A 420 2.00 13.01 6.05
N ILE A 421 0.98 12.60 5.31
CA ILE A 421 1.08 11.65 4.20
C ILE A 421 0.52 12.29 2.94
N VAL A 422 1.27 12.19 1.86
CA VAL A 422 0.87 12.67 0.53
C VAL A 422 1.22 11.64 -0.55
N GLY A 423 0.66 11.78 -1.72
CA GLY A 423 1.01 11.07 -2.94
C GLY A 423 1.72 11.95 -3.95
N HIS A 424 1.28 11.94 -5.21
CA HIS A 424 1.55 12.87 -6.31
C HIS A 424 3.00 12.93 -6.82
N THR A 425 4.01 12.71 -6.01
CA THR A 425 5.40 12.96 -6.40
C THR A 425 6.30 11.79 -6.05
N PRO A 426 6.36 10.73 -6.87
CA PRO A 426 7.36 9.68 -6.70
C PRO A 426 8.76 10.27 -6.80
N MET A 427 9.68 9.83 -5.93
CA MET A 427 11.04 10.35 -5.84
C MET A 427 12.05 9.55 -6.67
N ASP A 428 11.72 8.30 -6.97
CA ASP A 428 12.48 7.39 -7.84
C ASP A 428 11.53 6.42 -8.58
N SER A 429 12.07 5.58 -9.47
CA SER A 429 11.32 4.61 -10.27
C SER A 429 10.97 3.31 -9.54
N ASP A 430 11.65 3.00 -8.43
CA ASP A 430 11.67 1.65 -7.88
C ASP A 430 10.92 1.53 -6.55
N SER A 431 10.78 2.63 -5.81
CA SER A 431 10.15 2.66 -4.50
C SER A 431 8.65 2.96 -4.57
N THR A 432 7.89 2.50 -3.57
CA THR A 432 6.46 2.79 -3.40
C THR A 432 6.21 3.82 -2.31
N MET A 433 7.21 4.17 -1.53
CA MET A 433 7.09 5.16 -0.47
C MET A 433 8.45 5.72 -0.06
N TRP A 434 8.41 6.94 0.45
CA TRP A 434 9.58 7.67 0.94
C TRP A 434 9.26 8.30 2.28
N LEU A 435 10.09 8.01 3.28
CA LEU A 435 9.86 8.38 4.67
C LEU A 435 10.71 9.59 5.07
N ASN A 436 10.15 10.46 5.91
CA ASN A 436 10.84 11.64 6.46
C ASN A 436 11.47 12.54 5.38
N ILE A 437 10.70 12.82 4.35
CA ILE A 437 11.14 13.51 3.14
C ILE A 437 11.82 14.85 3.46
N ASN A 438 12.99 15.10 2.84
CA ASN A 438 13.84 16.28 3.05
C ASN A 438 14.13 16.56 4.55
N GLY A 439 14.23 15.51 5.35
CA GLY A 439 14.45 15.59 6.79
C GLY A 439 13.25 16.14 7.59
N ILE A 440 12.06 16.23 6.99
CA ILE A 440 10.83 16.60 7.69
C ILE A 440 10.30 15.36 8.42
N LYS A 441 10.47 15.33 9.74
CA LYS A 441 10.01 14.19 10.56
C LYS A 441 8.53 13.92 10.39
N ASN A 442 8.16 12.64 10.26
CA ASN A 442 6.79 12.17 10.08
C ASN A 442 6.09 12.81 8.87
N HIS A 443 6.84 13.08 7.81
CA HIS A 443 6.29 13.47 6.50
C HIS A 443 6.69 12.41 5.47
N HIS A 444 5.71 11.78 4.83
CA HIS A 444 5.89 10.64 3.96
C HIS A 444 5.19 10.87 2.62
N ILE A 445 5.80 10.36 1.55
CA ILE A 445 5.17 10.22 0.24
C ILE A 445 4.85 8.76 0.02
N LEU A 446 3.65 8.48 -0.48
CA LEU A 446 3.13 7.16 -0.81
C LEU A 446 2.75 7.13 -2.29
N TYR A 447 3.13 6.07 -3.00
CA TYR A 447 2.83 5.89 -4.41
C TYR A 447 2.52 4.41 -4.69
N SER A 448 1.25 4.06 -4.84
CA SER A 448 0.78 2.68 -4.87
C SER A 448 0.60 2.12 -6.29
N ALA A 449 1.18 2.77 -7.33
CA ALA A 449 1.05 2.35 -8.73
C ALA A 449 2.21 1.50 -9.24
N ARG A 450 3.15 1.09 -8.41
CA ARG A 450 4.30 0.31 -8.90
C ARG A 450 3.89 -1.09 -9.33
N VAL A 451 4.41 -1.53 -10.47
CA VAL A 451 4.25 -2.90 -10.93
C VAL A 451 4.99 -3.85 -9.98
N GLY A 452 4.29 -4.87 -9.50
CA GLY A 452 4.85 -5.94 -8.67
C GLY A 452 5.03 -5.62 -7.19
N GLN A 453 4.74 -4.40 -6.74
CA GLN A 453 4.69 -4.07 -5.31
C GLN A 453 3.73 -2.90 -5.04
N VAL A 454 3.08 -2.92 -3.90
CA VAL A 454 2.18 -1.85 -3.45
C VAL A 454 2.55 -1.39 -2.05
N GLY A 455 2.64 -0.07 -1.87
CA GLY A 455 2.87 0.57 -0.58
C GLY A 455 1.56 0.92 0.11
N VAL A 456 1.53 0.79 1.43
CA VAL A 456 0.41 1.15 2.31
C VAL A 456 0.97 1.78 3.58
N ILE A 457 0.31 2.79 4.11
CA ILE A 457 0.60 3.30 5.46
C ILE A 457 -0.63 3.04 6.33
N THR A 458 -0.41 2.44 7.48
CA THR A 458 -1.48 2.10 8.41
C THR A 458 -1.03 2.33 9.85
N ARG A 459 -1.94 2.13 10.84
CA ARG A 459 -1.62 2.26 12.25
C ARG A 459 -1.55 0.88 12.92
N ILE A 460 -0.42 0.59 13.56
CA ILE A 460 -0.20 -0.62 14.35
C ILE A 460 0.33 -0.20 15.72
N GLY A 461 -0.29 -0.67 16.79
CA GLY A 461 0.15 -0.34 18.15
C GLY A 461 0.18 1.17 18.45
N GLY A 462 -0.71 1.98 17.84
CA GLY A 462 -0.73 3.43 18.00
C GLY A 462 0.32 4.20 17.18
N VAL A 463 1.08 3.52 16.32
CA VAL A 463 2.13 4.13 15.47
C VAL A 463 1.75 3.97 14.00
N MET A 464 1.97 5.02 13.20
CA MET A 464 1.82 4.94 11.74
C MET A 464 2.99 4.16 11.14
N VAL A 465 2.69 3.06 10.49
CA VAL A 465 3.67 2.09 9.98
C VAL A 465 3.56 1.96 8.46
N PRO A 466 4.68 2.07 7.73
CA PRO A 466 4.75 1.79 6.31
C PRO A 466 4.81 0.28 6.07
N LEU A 467 4.00 -0.21 5.12
CA LEU A 467 3.97 -1.61 4.70
C LEU A 467 4.15 -1.69 3.18
N ILE A 468 4.87 -2.70 2.71
CA ILE A 468 5.03 -2.98 1.28
C ILE A 468 4.64 -4.42 1.02
N TYR A 469 3.73 -4.62 0.07
CA TYR A 469 3.25 -5.95 -0.33
C TYR A 469 3.68 -6.27 -1.75
N PRO A 470 4.12 -7.52 -2.03
CA PRO A 470 4.25 -8.00 -3.41
C PRO A 470 2.85 -8.09 -4.02
N VAL A 471 2.70 -7.63 -5.24
CA VAL A 471 1.43 -7.68 -5.94
C VAL A 471 1.25 -9.04 -6.59
N ASP A 472 0.10 -9.68 -6.30
CA ASP A 472 -0.39 -10.85 -7.01
C ASP A 472 -1.33 -10.40 -8.14
N ALA A 473 -1.49 -11.22 -9.19
CA ALA A 473 -2.50 -10.98 -10.23
C ALA A 473 -3.90 -11.43 -9.71
N VAL A 474 -4.42 -10.66 -8.76
CA VAL A 474 -5.63 -11.02 -7.99
C VAL A 474 -6.86 -11.11 -8.89
N THR A 475 -7.00 -10.22 -9.87
CA THR A 475 -8.05 -10.28 -10.89
C THR A 475 -8.08 -11.64 -11.60
N ALA A 476 -6.93 -12.10 -12.08
CA ALA A 476 -6.82 -13.40 -12.75
C ALA A 476 -7.05 -14.57 -11.79
N LEU A 477 -6.61 -14.46 -10.53
CA LEU A 477 -6.86 -15.49 -9.51
C LEU A 477 -8.35 -15.59 -9.18
N ILE A 478 -9.04 -14.47 -9.01
CA ILE A 478 -10.48 -14.43 -8.75
C ILE A 478 -11.26 -15.03 -9.94
N LYS A 479 -10.85 -14.76 -11.18
CA LYS A 479 -11.47 -15.33 -12.38
C LYS A 479 -11.33 -16.86 -12.45
N GLN A 480 -10.27 -17.42 -11.87
CA GLN A 480 -10.02 -18.86 -11.83
C GLN A 480 -10.77 -19.60 -10.70
N LEU A 481 -11.35 -18.87 -9.76
CA LEU A 481 -12.14 -19.48 -8.69
C LEU A 481 -13.35 -20.17 -9.29
N LYS A 482 -13.46 -21.48 -9.04
CA LYS A 482 -14.65 -22.24 -9.42
C LYS A 482 -15.85 -21.75 -8.62
N ASP A 483 -17.01 -21.70 -9.28
CA ASP A 483 -18.28 -21.50 -8.59
C ASP A 483 -18.58 -22.76 -7.74
N GLU A 484 -18.17 -22.73 -6.48
CA GLU A 484 -18.68 -23.69 -5.51
C GLU A 484 -20.10 -23.27 -5.14
N PRO A 485 -21.07 -24.20 -5.14
CA PRO A 485 -22.41 -23.88 -4.67
C PRO A 485 -22.31 -23.37 -3.23
N VAL A 486 -22.92 -22.21 -2.97
CA VAL A 486 -23.04 -21.63 -1.61
C VAL A 486 -23.61 -22.72 -0.71
N SER A 487 -22.80 -23.26 0.20
CA SER A 487 -23.25 -24.14 1.27
C SER A 487 -24.17 -23.30 2.18
N THR A 488 -25.46 -23.35 1.92
CA THR A 488 -26.48 -22.85 2.83
C THR A 488 -26.56 -23.79 4.04
N SER A 489 -25.57 -23.76 4.91
CA SER A 489 -25.69 -24.26 6.26
C SER A 489 -26.45 -23.21 7.09
N VAL A 490 -27.77 -23.28 7.01
CA VAL A 490 -28.65 -22.72 8.03
C VAL A 490 -28.31 -23.47 9.32
N PRO A 491 -27.88 -22.82 10.41
CA PRO A 491 -27.83 -23.50 11.70
C PRO A 491 -29.24 -23.86 12.08
N ALA A 492 -29.48 -25.15 12.22
CA ALA A 492 -30.73 -25.64 12.80
C ALA A 492 -30.89 -25.08 14.22
N SER A 493 -32.04 -24.52 14.46
CA SER A 493 -32.63 -23.95 15.70
C SER A 493 -32.26 -24.65 17.00
#